data_9f124174b0b703846332a95ec1f09d79
#
_entry.id   9f124174b0b703846332a95ec1f09d79
#
_cell.length_a   1.000
_cell.length_b   1.000
_cell.length_c   1.000
_cell.angle_alpha   90.00
_cell.angle_beta   90.00
_cell.angle_gamma   90.00
#
_symmetry.space_group_name_H-M   'P 1'
#
loop_
_entity.id
_entity.type
_entity.pdbx_description
1 polymer ?
#
loop_
_entity_poly.entity_id
_entity_poly.type
_entity_poly.pdbx_seq_one_letter_code
_entity_poly.pdbx_strand_id
1 'polypeptide(L)'
;MSRYFTKTLASLEPYTPGEQLKIADIVKLNANENPYPPAPGVAAAVAAAVPGLRLYSDLTNGDLNAAIAKHWGVRPENILCGNGSDENLLLALRAFCDENTPLAFADVTYSFYTVLCDLLHIPQHVIPLESDLTIDLKKYCGLHETIVIANPNAPTSLLAPVDAIEEVLKTNPDNIVIA
;
A
#
# COMPACT_ATOMS: atom_id res chain seq x y z
N MET A 1 -18.90 -15.78 -13.66
CA MET A 1 -19.18 -14.63 -12.79
C MET A 1 -20.61 -14.67 -12.28
N SER A 2 -20.89 -14.07 -11.12
CA SER A 2 -22.26 -14.03 -10.59
C SER A 2 -23.14 -13.05 -11.38
N ARG A 3 -24.39 -13.42 -11.66
CA ARG A 3 -25.40 -12.53 -12.28
C ARG A 3 -25.76 -11.33 -11.42
N TYR A 4 -25.33 -11.30 -10.17
CA TYR A 4 -25.62 -10.24 -9.21
C TYR A 4 -24.51 -9.18 -9.12
N PHE A 5 -23.40 -9.35 -9.83
CA PHE A 5 -22.34 -8.35 -9.85
C PHE A 5 -22.81 -7.08 -10.54
N THR A 6 -22.36 -5.94 -10.04
CA THR A 6 -22.44 -4.67 -10.75
C THR A 6 -21.63 -4.75 -12.06
N LYS A 7 -21.89 -3.88 -13.01
CA LYS A 7 -21.14 -3.83 -14.27
C LYS A 7 -19.64 -3.62 -14.02
N THR A 8 -19.29 -2.69 -13.14
CA THR A 8 -17.90 -2.43 -12.72
C THR A 8 -17.22 -3.69 -12.22
N LEU A 9 -17.83 -4.39 -11.25
CA LEU A 9 -17.22 -5.58 -10.68
C LEU A 9 -17.16 -6.75 -11.68
N ALA A 10 -18.10 -6.82 -12.62
CA ALA A 10 -18.10 -7.85 -13.64
C ALA A 10 -17.02 -7.67 -14.72
N SER A 11 -16.54 -6.44 -14.93
CA SER A 11 -15.47 -6.11 -15.88
C SER A 11 -14.08 -6.02 -15.23
N LEU A 12 -14.00 -6.07 -13.89
CA LEU A 12 -12.74 -5.93 -13.16
C LEU A 12 -11.84 -7.15 -13.41
N GLU A 13 -10.60 -6.91 -13.80
CA GLU A 13 -9.54 -7.90 -13.80
C GLU A 13 -9.00 -8.05 -12.37
N PRO A 14 -9.18 -9.23 -11.73
CA PRO A 14 -8.74 -9.39 -10.36
C PRO A 14 -7.22 -9.41 -10.26
N TYR A 15 -6.69 -8.89 -9.15
CA TYR A 15 -5.28 -9.05 -8.83
C TYR A 15 -4.90 -10.53 -8.80
N THR A 16 -3.81 -10.86 -9.50
CA THR A 16 -3.25 -12.22 -9.49
C THR A 16 -2.09 -12.29 -8.50
N PRO A 17 -2.25 -12.94 -7.35
CA PRO A 17 -1.16 -13.08 -6.39
C PRO A 17 -0.05 -13.98 -6.94
N GLY A 18 1.15 -13.83 -6.36
CA GLY A 18 2.27 -14.71 -6.67
C GLY A 18 1.94 -16.18 -6.42
N GLU A 19 2.59 -17.07 -7.17
CA GLU A 19 2.36 -18.52 -7.10
C GLU A 19 2.57 -19.09 -5.69
N GLN A 20 1.65 -19.93 -5.24
CA GLN A 20 1.65 -20.56 -3.91
C GLN A 20 1.78 -22.08 -4.04
N LEU A 21 2.97 -22.57 -4.40
CA LEU A 21 3.23 -24.00 -4.53
C LEU A 21 3.23 -24.71 -3.16
N LYS A 22 2.48 -25.81 -3.05
CA LYS A 22 2.43 -26.66 -1.85
C LYS A 22 3.38 -27.86 -2.01
N ILE A 23 4.68 -27.59 -2.09
CA ILE A 23 5.72 -28.60 -2.25
C ILE A 23 6.54 -28.61 -0.96
N ALA A 24 6.78 -29.81 -0.42
CA ALA A 24 7.64 -29.94 0.76
C ALA A 24 9.07 -29.47 0.44
N ASP A 25 9.72 -28.83 1.39
CA ASP A 25 11.08 -28.32 1.32
C ASP A 25 11.36 -27.30 0.19
N ILE A 26 10.30 -26.63 -0.30
CA ILE A 26 10.47 -25.58 -1.30
C ILE A 26 11.19 -24.37 -0.70
N VAL A 27 12.17 -23.83 -1.42
CA VAL A 27 12.76 -22.54 -1.14
C VAL A 27 11.91 -21.47 -1.84
N LYS A 28 11.06 -20.77 -1.07
CA LYS A 28 10.16 -19.75 -1.58
C LYS A 28 10.84 -18.38 -1.57
N LEU A 29 11.06 -17.81 -2.75
CA LEU A 29 11.73 -16.50 -2.93
C LEU A 29 10.82 -15.44 -3.58
N ASN A 30 9.52 -15.75 -3.73
CA ASN A 30 8.51 -14.81 -4.23
C ASN A 30 7.67 -14.25 -3.07
N ALA A 31 6.81 -13.26 -3.37
CA ALA A 31 5.83 -12.65 -2.47
C ALA A 31 6.41 -11.94 -1.22
N ASN A 32 7.72 -11.72 -1.15
CA ASN A 32 8.42 -10.96 -0.09
C ASN A 32 8.06 -11.41 1.35
N GLU A 33 7.81 -12.69 1.54
CA GLU A 33 7.50 -13.24 2.87
C GLU A 33 8.73 -13.20 3.79
N ASN A 34 8.50 -12.87 5.06
CA ASN A 34 9.56 -12.89 6.06
C ASN A 34 9.94 -14.36 6.38
N PRO A 35 11.21 -14.79 6.19
CA PRO A 35 11.64 -16.15 6.47
C PRO A 35 11.77 -16.46 7.97
N TYR A 36 11.71 -15.46 8.83
CA TYR A 36 11.85 -15.62 10.28
C TYR A 36 10.50 -15.77 10.97
N PRO A 37 10.41 -16.60 12.02
CA PRO A 37 9.22 -16.69 12.84
C PRO A 37 8.96 -15.36 13.59
N PRO A 38 7.76 -15.19 14.16
CA PRO A 38 7.47 -14.05 15.05
C PRO A 38 8.46 -13.95 16.21
N ALA A 39 8.67 -12.74 16.71
CA ALA A 39 9.56 -12.50 17.85
C ALA A 39 9.16 -13.34 19.08
N PRO A 40 10.15 -13.72 19.94
CA PRO A 40 9.86 -14.40 21.19
C PRO A 40 8.81 -13.66 22.02
N GLY A 41 7.88 -14.37 22.60
CA GLY A 41 6.81 -13.80 23.41
C GLY A 41 5.51 -13.49 22.66
N VAL A 42 5.52 -13.37 21.32
CA VAL A 42 4.29 -13.10 20.54
C VAL A 42 3.25 -14.20 20.73
N ALA A 43 3.67 -15.48 20.69
CA ALA A 43 2.73 -16.60 20.88
C ALA A 43 2.06 -16.56 22.27
N ALA A 44 2.82 -16.25 23.32
CA ALA A 44 2.29 -16.13 24.68
C ALA A 44 1.34 -14.94 24.81
N ALA A 45 1.66 -13.79 24.22
CA ALA A 45 0.78 -12.62 24.22
C ALA A 45 -0.53 -12.89 23.48
N VAL A 46 -0.48 -13.56 22.33
CA VAL A 46 -1.69 -13.97 21.58
C VAL A 46 -2.53 -14.93 22.41
N ALA A 47 -1.94 -15.95 23.01
CA ALA A 47 -2.67 -16.90 23.86
C ALA A 47 -3.35 -16.20 25.05
N ALA A 48 -2.68 -15.24 25.68
CA ALA A 48 -3.25 -14.45 26.78
C ALA A 48 -4.42 -13.56 26.33
N ALA A 49 -4.45 -13.09 25.08
CA ALA A 49 -5.52 -12.27 24.54
C ALA A 49 -6.78 -13.08 24.15
N VAL A 50 -6.66 -14.38 23.87
CA VAL A 50 -7.76 -15.23 23.38
C VAL A 50 -9.05 -15.13 24.20
N PRO A 51 -9.05 -15.15 25.57
CA PRO A 51 -10.27 -15.02 26.33
C PRO A 51 -11.03 -13.70 26.09
N GLY A 52 -10.31 -12.65 25.66
CA GLY A 52 -10.87 -11.33 25.37
C GLY A 52 -11.51 -11.20 23.99
N LEU A 53 -11.25 -12.12 23.05
CA LEU A 53 -11.71 -12.03 21.65
C LEU A 53 -13.25 -12.05 21.49
N ARG A 54 -14.00 -12.42 22.53
CA ARG A 54 -15.46 -12.32 22.57
C ARG A 54 -16.00 -10.90 22.73
N LEU A 55 -15.13 -9.95 23.03
CA LEU A 55 -15.48 -8.55 23.21
C LEU A 55 -15.16 -7.77 21.93
N TYR A 56 -15.80 -6.62 21.75
CA TYR A 56 -15.41 -5.69 20.69
C TYR A 56 -13.96 -5.23 20.89
N SER A 57 -13.25 -5.10 19.79
CA SER A 57 -11.93 -4.43 19.78
C SER A 57 -12.08 -2.94 20.08
N ASP A 58 -10.97 -2.32 20.50
CA ASP A 58 -10.88 -0.86 20.55
C ASP A 58 -11.04 -0.26 19.15
N LEU A 59 -12.03 0.62 18.98
CA LEU A 59 -12.35 1.27 17.70
C LEU A 59 -11.23 2.18 17.19
N THR A 60 -10.39 2.66 18.10
CA THR A 60 -9.32 3.63 17.80
C THR A 60 -7.95 2.99 17.68
N ASN A 61 -7.83 1.71 18.03
CA ASN A 61 -6.54 1.01 18.14
C ASN A 61 -5.53 1.77 19.05
N GLY A 62 -6.02 2.43 20.11
CA GLY A 62 -5.25 3.39 20.90
C GLY A 62 -3.91 2.87 21.40
N ASP A 63 -3.87 1.69 22.02
CA ASP A 63 -2.63 1.09 22.53
C ASP A 63 -1.66 0.73 21.40
N LEU A 64 -2.17 0.23 20.27
CA LEU A 64 -1.36 -0.12 19.10
C LEU A 64 -0.78 1.14 18.47
N ASN A 65 -1.60 2.15 18.23
CA ASN A 65 -1.17 3.42 17.65
C ASN A 65 -0.12 4.11 18.55
N ALA A 66 -0.29 4.08 19.86
CA ALA A 66 0.69 4.63 20.81
C ALA A 66 2.03 3.87 20.77
N ALA A 67 2.00 2.55 20.67
CA ALA A 67 3.20 1.74 20.58
C ALA A 67 3.97 1.98 19.27
N ILE A 68 3.27 2.04 18.13
CA ILE A 68 3.86 2.34 16.82
C ILE A 68 4.42 3.76 16.80
N ALA A 69 3.66 4.74 17.27
CA ALA A 69 4.07 6.14 17.32
C ALA A 69 5.34 6.33 18.15
N LYS A 70 5.43 5.67 19.31
CA LYS A 70 6.64 5.66 20.15
C LYS A 70 7.84 5.05 19.41
N HIS A 71 7.64 3.98 18.65
CA HIS A 71 8.72 3.31 17.90
C HIS A 71 9.28 4.20 16.78
N TRP A 72 8.39 4.89 16.06
CA TRP A 72 8.77 5.74 14.92
C TRP A 72 9.03 7.20 15.27
N GLY A 73 8.83 7.61 16.53
CA GLY A 73 9.05 8.98 16.97
C GLY A 73 8.02 9.98 16.40
N VAL A 74 6.80 9.53 16.14
CA VAL A 74 5.69 10.36 15.65
C VAL A 74 4.57 10.42 16.68
N ARG A 75 3.51 11.18 16.41
CA ARG A 75 2.34 11.24 17.29
C ARG A 75 1.35 10.11 16.97
N PRO A 76 0.58 9.60 17.96
CA PRO A 76 -0.44 8.55 17.71
C PRO A 76 -1.47 8.94 16.63
N GLU A 77 -1.80 10.23 16.50
CA GLU A 77 -2.74 10.74 15.49
C GLU A 77 -2.19 10.63 14.06
N ASN A 78 -0.88 10.40 13.91
CA ASN A 78 -0.25 10.15 12.61
C ASN A 78 -0.28 8.67 12.19
N ILE A 79 -0.90 7.79 12.98
CA ILE A 79 -0.95 6.35 12.73
C ILE A 79 -2.36 5.94 12.34
N LEU A 80 -2.47 5.26 11.22
CA LEU A 80 -3.66 4.54 10.78
C LEU A 80 -3.29 3.07 10.58
N CYS A 81 -3.90 2.18 11.34
CA CYS A 81 -3.72 0.74 11.20
C CYS A 81 -4.88 0.13 10.40
N GLY A 82 -4.55 -0.72 9.44
CA GLY A 82 -5.50 -1.47 8.63
C GLY A 82 -5.06 -2.93 8.46
N ASN A 83 -5.83 -3.70 7.72
CA ASN A 83 -5.54 -5.10 7.41
C ASN A 83 -4.59 -5.21 6.20
N GLY A 84 -3.34 -4.83 6.42
CA GLY A 84 -2.31 -4.76 5.38
C GLY A 84 -2.35 -3.47 4.57
N SER A 85 -1.37 -3.32 3.66
CA SER A 85 -1.25 -2.14 2.80
C SER A 85 -2.41 -2.01 1.81
N ASP A 86 -2.97 -3.11 1.36
CA ASP A 86 -4.05 -3.09 0.35
C ASP A 86 -5.32 -2.40 0.88
N GLU A 87 -5.70 -2.67 2.14
CA GLU A 87 -6.82 -1.96 2.77
C GLU A 87 -6.50 -0.48 2.98
N ASN A 88 -5.30 -0.16 3.46
CA ASN A 88 -4.88 1.22 3.66
C ASN A 88 -4.82 2.01 2.34
N LEU A 89 -4.31 1.39 1.27
CA LEU A 89 -4.32 1.98 -0.07
C LEU A 89 -5.74 2.22 -0.58
N LEU A 90 -6.63 1.22 -0.43
CA LEU A 90 -8.04 1.38 -0.80
C LEU A 90 -8.69 2.56 -0.06
N LEU A 91 -8.46 2.68 1.25
CA LEU A 91 -9.01 3.76 2.06
C LEU A 91 -8.42 5.11 1.68
N ALA A 92 -7.10 5.18 1.45
CA ALA A 92 -6.42 6.40 1.03
C ALA A 92 -6.91 6.88 -0.34
N LEU A 93 -6.97 5.99 -1.34
CA LEU A 93 -7.44 6.37 -2.68
C LEU A 93 -8.92 6.78 -2.67
N ARG A 94 -9.76 6.14 -1.87
CA ARG A 94 -11.15 6.59 -1.70
C ARG A 94 -11.29 7.94 -1.02
N ALA A 95 -10.33 8.32 -0.19
CA ALA A 95 -10.35 9.60 0.51
C ALA A 95 -9.80 10.77 -0.32
N PHE A 96 -8.83 10.49 -1.19
CA PHE A 96 -8.03 11.52 -1.86
C PHE A 96 -8.11 11.49 -3.38
N CYS A 97 -8.79 10.50 -3.98
CA CYS A 97 -9.01 10.41 -5.41
C CYS A 97 -10.48 10.21 -5.75
N ASP A 98 -10.88 10.71 -6.91
CA ASP A 98 -12.17 10.49 -7.52
C ASP A 98 -12.05 10.56 -9.06
N GLU A 99 -13.17 10.64 -9.77
CA GLU A 99 -13.22 10.76 -11.23
C GLU A 99 -12.56 12.04 -11.79
N ASN A 100 -12.29 13.05 -10.94
CA ASN A 100 -11.66 14.32 -11.30
C ASN A 100 -10.26 14.48 -10.71
N THR A 101 -9.87 13.58 -9.80
CA THR A 101 -8.58 13.61 -9.10
C THR A 101 -7.80 12.35 -9.44
N PRO A 102 -6.98 12.38 -10.50
CA PRO A 102 -6.25 11.20 -10.98
C PRO A 102 -5.19 10.72 -9.99
N LEU A 103 -4.78 9.46 -10.15
CA LEU A 103 -3.64 8.88 -9.46
C LEU A 103 -2.45 8.77 -10.40
N ALA A 104 -1.33 9.40 -10.05
CA ALA A 104 -0.05 9.29 -10.76
C ALA A 104 0.82 8.20 -10.14
N PHE A 105 1.33 7.28 -10.97
CA PHE A 105 2.23 6.19 -10.56
C PHE A 105 3.08 5.67 -11.73
N ALA A 106 4.12 4.90 -11.42
CA ALA A 106 5.02 4.35 -12.44
C ALA A 106 4.35 3.21 -13.24
N ASP A 107 4.74 3.05 -14.52
CA ASP A 107 4.21 1.99 -15.41
C ASP A 107 4.61 0.58 -14.97
N VAL A 108 5.80 0.42 -14.38
CA VAL A 108 6.26 -0.85 -13.80
C VAL A 108 6.39 -0.69 -12.29
N THR A 109 5.31 -0.97 -11.57
CA THR A 109 5.20 -0.86 -10.11
C THR A 109 4.20 -1.87 -9.56
N TYR A 110 3.73 -1.70 -8.34
CA TYR A 110 2.75 -2.58 -7.71
C TYR A 110 1.42 -2.55 -8.47
N SER A 111 1.10 -3.65 -9.13
CA SER A 111 -0.04 -3.74 -10.07
C SER A 111 -1.42 -3.53 -9.42
N PHE A 112 -1.50 -3.59 -8.08
CA PHE A 112 -2.76 -3.36 -7.37
C PHE A 112 -3.27 -1.91 -7.48
N TYR A 113 -2.39 -0.94 -7.79
CA TYR A 113 -2.82 0.44 -8.04
C TYR A 113 -3.81 0.53 -9.20
N THR A 114 -3.52 -0.15 -10.31
CA THR A 114 -4.43 -0.23 -11.46
C THR A 114 -5.78 -0.84 -11.09
N VAL A 115 -5.76 -1.96 -10.33
CA VAL A 115 -6.99 -2.62 -9.86
C VAL A 115 -7.84 -1.68 -9.01
N LEU A 116 -7.21 -0.91 -8.11
CA LEU A 116 -7.91 0.07 -7.29
C LEU A 116 -8.47 1.23 -8.11
N CYS A 117 -7.70 1.73 -9.08
CA CYS A 117 -8.18 2.79 -9.97
C CYS A 117 -9.41 2.33 -10.78
N ASP A 118 -9.37 1.13 -11.33
CA ASP A 118 -10.49 0.57 -12.09
C ASP A 118 -11.73 0.35 -11.20
N LEU A 119 -11.52 -0.16 -9.98
CA LEU A 119 -12.59 -0.37 -9.00
C LEU A 119 -13.27 0.93 -8.58
N LEU A 120 -12.49 1.98 -8.39
CA LEU A 120 -12.92 3.27 -7.85
C LEU A 120 -13.24 4.32 -8.94
N HIS A 121 -13.05 3.96 -10.22
CA HIS A 121 -13.19 4.87 -11.38
C HIS A 121 -12.26 6.09 -11.31
N ILE A 122 -11.05 5.89 -10.80
CA ILE A 122 -10.01 6.93 -10.72
C ILE A 122 -9.24 6.96 -12.04
N PRO A 123 -9.09 8.12 -12.71
CA PRO A 123 -8.24 8.26 -13.88
C PRO A 123 -6.78 7.95 -13.54
N GLN A 124 -6.11 7.19 -14.41
CA GLN A 124 -4.73 6.76 -14.21
C GLN A 124 -3.78 7.67 -14.99
N HIS A 125 -2.81 8.26 -14.29
CA HIS A 125 -1.67 8.94 -14.91
C HIS A 125 -0.44 8.05 -14.75
N VAL A 126 -0.21 7.21 -15.75
CA VAL A 126 0.88 6.22 -15.74
C VAL A 126 2.15 6.87 -16.30
N ILE A 127 3.21 6.92 -15.50
CA ILE A 127 4.47 7.59 -15.81
C ILE A 127 5.54 6.53 -16.11
N PRO A 128 6.14 6.52 -17.33
CA PRO A 128 7.15 5.53 -17.68
C PRO A 128 8.40 5.64 -16.83
N LEU A 129 8.93 4.48 -16.39
CA LEU A 129 10.28 4.37 -15.82
C LEU A 129 11.34 4.76 -16.84
N GLU A 130 12.55 5.06 -16.35
CA GLU A 130 13.72 5.21 -17.19
C GLU A 130 14.18 3.85 -17.74
N SER A 131 15.06 3.88 -18.74
CA SER A 131 15.55 2.65 -19.40
C SER A 131 16.31 1.70 -18.48
N ASP A 132 16.81 2.20 -17.35
CA ASP A 132 17.47 1.45 -16.28
C ASP A 132 16.49 1.02 -15.17
N LEU A 133 15.18 1.20 -15.39
CA LEU A 133 14.07 0.90 -14.48
C LEU A 133 14.02 1.79 -13.23
N THR A 134 14.71 2.90 -13.19
CA THR A 134 14.60 3.90 -12.13
C THR A 134 13.37 4.78 -12.32
N ILE A 135 12.82 5.30 -11.22
CA ILE A 135 11.77 6.31 -11.23
C ILE A 135 12.41 7.69 -11.36
N ASP A 136 12.13 8.41 -12.44
CA ASP A 136 12.51 9.82 -12.54
C ASP A 136 11.52 10.69 -11.75
N LEU A 137 11.85 10.99 -10.50
CA LEU A 137 11.00 11.77 -9.61
C LEU A 137 10.77 13.21 -10.08
N LYS A 138 11.56 13.75 -11.00
CA LYS A 138 11.32 15.07 -11.59
C LYS A 138 10.01 15.10 -12.38
N LYS A 139 9.60 13.96 -12.96
CA LYS A 139 8.32 13.84 -13.67
C LYS A 139 7.11 13.94 -12.76
N TYR A 140 7.29 13.79 -11.43
CA TYR A 140 6.24 13.87 -10.42
C TYR A 140 6.16 15.25 -9.76
N CYS A 141 7.14 16.12 -10.00
CA CYS A 141 7.16 17.47 -9.44
C CYS A 141 6.10 18.36 -10.11
N GLY A 142 5.25 19.01 -9.31
CA GLY A 142 4.25 19.96 -9.81
C GLY A 142 3.13 19.35 -10.64
N LEU A 143 2.84 18.05 -10.48
CA LEU A 143 1.72 17.40 -11.19
C LEU A 143 0.35 17.88 -10.72
N HIS A 144 0.24 18.29 -9.45
CA HIS A 144 -1.04 18.67 -8.83
C HIS A 144 -2.10 17.53 -8.86
N GLU A 145 -1.63 16.30 -8.72
CA GLU A 145 -2.41 15.06 -8.67
C GLU A 145 -2.10 14.29 -7.39
N THR A 146 -2.91 13.31 -7.03
CA THR A 146 -2.50 12.34 -6.01
C THR A 146 -1.41 11.43 -6.58
N ILE A 147 -0.33 11.25 -5.84
CA ILE A 147 0.86 10.52 -6.30
C ILE A 147 1.09 9.30 -5.40
N VAL A 148 1.42 8.15 -5.98
CA VAL A 148 1.93 7.01 -5.23
C VAL A 148 3.28 6.56 -5.77
N ILE A 149 4.25 6.39 -4.85
CA ILE A 149 5.62 5.99 -5.15
C ILE A 149 5.95 4.79 -4.26
N ALA A 150 5.98 3.59 -4.81
CA ALA A 150 6.49 2.44 -4.07
C ALA A 150 8.00 2.59 -3.85
N ASN A 151 8.48 2.54 -2.60
CA ASN A 151 9.88 2.73 -2.28
C ASN A 151 10.39 1.78 -1.19
N PRO A 152 11.24 0.77 -1.50
CA PRO A 152 11.73 0.43 -2.85
C PRO A 152 10.62 0.07 -3.83
N ASN A 153 10.81 0.41 -5.11
CA ASN A 153 9.79 0.08 -6.11
C ASN A 153 9.70 -1.46 -6.31
N ALA A 154 8.52 -1.98 -6.30
CA ALA A 154 8.25 -3.38 -6.64
C ALA A 154 7.66 -3.46 -8.06
N PRO A 155 8.20 -4.28 -9.00
CA PRO A 155 9.16 -5.38 -8.75
C PRO A 155 10.64 -5.02 -8.99
N THR A 156 10.99 -3.76 -9.31
CA THR A 156 12.35 -3.40 -9.71
C THR A 156 13.37 -3.45 -8.56
N SER A 157 12.91 -3.39 -7.31
CA SER A 157 13.72 -3.33 -6.08
C SER A 157 14.63 -2.09 -5.98
N LEU A 158 14.44 -1.10 -6.83
CA LEU A 158 15.23 0.12 -6.86
C LEU A 158 14.67 1.14 -5.86
N LEU A 159 15.61 1.76 -5.11
CA LEU A 159 15.31 2.83 -4.16
C LEU A 159 15.32 4.19 -4.86
N ALA A 160 14.29 4.97 -4.62
CA ALA A 160 14.31 6.40 -4.89
C ALA A 160 14.94 7.15 -3.70
N PRO A 161 15.79 8.16 -3.93
CA PRO A 161 16.36 8.96 -2.85
C PRO A 161 15.30 9.72 -2.07
N VAL A 162 15.43 9.75 -0.73
CA VAL A 162 14.44 10.40 0.16
C VAL A 162 14.35 11.90 -0.09
N ASP A 163 15.47 12.55 -0.36
CA ASP A 163 15.54 13.98 -0.70
C ASP A 163 14.81 14.30 -2.02
N ALA A 164 14.83 13.38 -2.99
CA ALA A 164 14.08 13.54 -4.23
C ALA A 164 12.56 13.34 -4.00
N ILE A 165 12.14 12.45 -3.09
CA ILE A 165 10.74 12.32 -2.67
C ILE A 165 10.29 13.58 -1.92
N GLU A 166 11.14 14.15 -1.06
CA GLU A 166 10.87 15.41 -0.38
C GLU A 166 10.65 16.56 -1.37
N GLU A 167 11.38 16.59 -2.48
CA GLU A 167 11.16 17.59 -3.53
C GLU A 167 9.81 17.41 -4.24
N VAL A 168 9.39 16.17 -4.48
CA VAL A 168 8.02 15.90 -4.97
C VAL A 168 6.97 16.44 -4.01
N LEU A 169 7.14 16.22 -2.70
CA LEU A 169 6.24 16.77 -1.67
C LEU A 169 6.19 18.29 -1.70
N LYS A 170 7.34 18.97 -1.77
CA LYS A 170 7.44 20.44 -1.78
C LYS A 170 6.78 21.07 -2.98
N THR A 171 6.83 20.39 -4.12
CA THR A 171 6.26 20.89 -5.38
C THR A 171 4.80 20.54 -5.58
N ASN A 172 4.22 19.69 -4.71
CA ASN A 172 2.80 19.31 -4.71
C ASN A 172 2.14 19.61 -3.35
N PRO A 173 2.17 20.84 -2.84
CA PRO A 173 1.79 21.17 -1.46
C PRO A 173 0.31 20.93 -1.16
N ASP A 174 -0.55 20.95 -2.19
CA ASP A 174 -2.01 20.81 -2.05
C ASP A 174 -2.51 19.40 -2.41
N ASN A 175 -1.58 18.46 -2.67
CA ASN A 175 -1.89 17.10 -3.08
C ASN A 175 -1.27 16.07 -2.13
N ILE A 176 -1.86 14.88 -2.13
CA ILE A 176 -1.34 13.77 -1.33
C ILE A 176 -0.24 13.04 -2.10
N VAL A 177 0.87 12.79 -1.42
CA VAL A 177 1.95 11.92 -1.90
C VAL A 177 2.07 10.75 -0.93
N ILE A 178 1.91 9.54 -1.44
CA ILE A 178 2.01 8.27 -0.72
C ILE A 178 3.35 7.62 -1.14
N ALA A 179 4.27 7.38 -0.19
CA ALA A 179 5.57 6.77 -0.46
C ALA A 179 5.84 5.61 0.52
#